data_95b208895db50471139757cb9f28fae6
#
_entry.id   95b208895db50471139757cb9f28fae6
#
_cell.length_a   1.000
_cell.length_b   1.000
_cell.length_c   1.000
_cell.angle_alpha   90.00
_cell.angle_beta   90.00
_cell.angle_gamma   90.00
#
_symmetry.space_group_name_H-M   'P 1'
#
loop_
_entity.id
_entity.type
_entity.pdbx_description
1 polymer ?
#
loop_
_entity_poly.entity_id
_entity_poly.type
_entity_poly.pdbx_seq_one_letter_code
_entity_poly.pdbx_strand_id
1 'polypeptide(L)'
;MKTIKRLVENRWFQIAILAIICLNAMVFGIQTSPCARQCCGWWLNKIDGICLAVFTVELTLKIVAYNRSFCKDPWNIFDFIVVAVSFVPDCGMFSSIRLFRILRVFKLISGIRHMRIILGAMVKSVKGILWTGTLLVLISYLWIHQTE
;
A
#
# COMPACT_ATOMS: atom_id res chain seq x y z
N MET A 1 26.89 -2.63 -1.23
CA MET A 1 25.80 -1.86 -0.63
C MET A 1 25.56 -0.48 -1.24
N LYS A 2 26.60 0.35 -1.50
CA LYS A 2 26.42 1.69 -2.11
C LYS A 2 25.80 1.62 -3.54
N THR A 3 26.15 0.60 -4.33
CA THR A 3 25.68 0.43 -5.71
C THR A 3 24.18 0.11 -5.77
N ILE A 4 23.69 -0.76 -4.89
CA ILE A 4 22.27 -1.14 -4.83
C ILE A 4 21.41 0.06 -4.40
N LYS A 5 21.90 0.84 -3.43
CA LYS A 5 21.22 2.06 -2.99
C LYS A 5 21.09 3.07 -4.14
N ARG A 6 22.16 3.27 -4.92
CA ARG A 6 22.16 4.15 -6.10
C ARG A 6 21.19 3.67 -7.19
N LEU A 7 21.05 2.33 -7.36
CA LEU A 7 20.10 1.74 -8.29
C LEU A 7 18.65 2.02 -7.88
N VAL A 8 18.32 1.78 -6.60
CA VAL A 8 16.97 1.99 -6.05
C VAL A 8 16.58 3.47 -6.03
N GLU A 9 17.55 4.37 -5.84
CA GLU A 9 17.35 5.83 -5.85
C GLU A 9 17.32 6.43 -7.28
N ASN A 10 17.61 5.63 -8.31
CA ASN A 10 17.61 6.09 -9.70
C ASN A 10 16.19 6.43 -10.14
N ARG A 11 16.01 7.63 -10.73
CA ARG A 11 14.72 8.11 -11.24
C ARG A 11 14.10 7.15 -12.25
N TRP A 12 14.89 6.60 -13.15
CA TRP A 12 14.41 5.67 -14.16
C TRP A 12 13.86 4.38 -13.56
N PHE A 13 14.53 3.85 -12.54
CA PHE A 13 14.06 2.68 -11.81
C PHE A 13 12.71 2.95 -11.12
N GLN A 14 12.59 4.10 -10.46
CA GLN A 14 11.34 4.50 -9.79
C GLN A 14 10.20 4.72 -10.79
N ILE A 15 10.47 5.30 -11.96
CA ILE A 15 9.47 5.49 -13.02
C ILE A 15 9.03 4.14 -13.59
N ALA A 16 9.95 3.21 -13.82
CA ALA A 16 9.63 1.87 -14.29
C ALA A 16 8.72 1.11 -13.30
N ILE A 17 9.04 1.15 -12.00
CA ILE A 17 8.19 0.57 -10.97
C ILE A 17 6.81 1.24 -10.94
N LEU A 18 6.74 2.56 -11.02
CA LEU A 18 5.48 3.30 -11.08
C LEU A 18 4.63 2.89 -12.28
N ALA A 19 5.24 2.75 -13.46
CA ALA A 19 4.56 2.28 -14.67
C ALA A 19 3.97 0.88 -14.48
N ILE A 20 4.72 -0.05 -13.86
CA ILE A 20 4.25 -1.41 -13.56
C ILE A 20 3.08 -1.38 -12.58
N ILE A 21 3.11 -0.51 -11.57
CA ILE A 21 2.00 -0.35 -10.62
C ILE A 21 0.75 0.18 -11.33
N CYS A 22 0.88 1.18 -12.21
CA CYS A 22 -0.23 1.71 -13.00
C CYS A 22 -0.82 0.62 -13.92
N LEU A 23 0.02 -0.16 -14.57
CA LEU A 23 -0.40 -1.26 -15.41
C LEU A 23 -1.17 -2.30 -14.60
N ASN A 24 -0.67 -2.68 -13.42
CA ASN A 24 -1.36 -3.60 -12.52
C ASN A 24 -2.71 -3.05 -12.06
N ALA A 25 -2.81 -1.76 -11.75
CA ALA A 25 -4.07 -1.11 -11.38
C ALA A 25 -5.09 -1.16 -12.53
N MET A 26 -4.66 -0.95 -13.77
CA MET A 26 -5.50 -1.08 -14.96
C MET A 26 -5.99 -2.52 -15.15
N VAL A 27 -5.09 -3.49 -15.05
CA VAL A 27 -5.40 -4.92 -15.14
C VAL A 27 -6.43 -5.30 -14.08
N PHE A 28 -6.25 -4.83 -12.86
CA PHE A 28 -7.21 -5.07 -11.77
C PHE A 28 -8.58 -4.44 -12.06
N GLY A 29 -8.62 -3.22 -12.60
CA GLY A 29 -9.86 -2.58 -13.04
C GLY A 29 -10.61 -3.39 -14.10
N ILE A 30 -9.89 -3.95 -15.08
CA ILE A 30 -10.46 -4.83 -16.12
C ILE A 30 -10.98 -6.15 -15.50
N GLN A 31 -10.27 -6.71 -14.52
CA GLN A 31 -10.68 -7.93 -13.82
C GLN A 31 -12.00 -7.78 -13.03
N THR A 32 -12.38 -6.55 -12.70
CA THR A 32 -13.64 -6.27 -12.01
C THR A 32 -14.85 -6.53 -12.93
N SER A 33 -14.66 -6.47 -14.25
CA SER A 33 -15.71 -6.79 -15.23
C SER A 33 -15.88 -8.30 -15.40
N PRO A 34 -17.10 -8.85 -15.20
CA PRO A 34 -17.35 -10.30 -15.28
C PRO A 34 -17.09 -10.85 -16.68
N CYS A 35 -17.33 -10.07 -17.73
CA CYS A 35 -17.09 -10.46 -19.11
C CYS A 35 -15.61 -10.64 -19.42
N ALA A 36 -14.75 -9.74 -18.94
CA ALA A 36 -13.30 -9.80 -19.14
C ALA A 36 -12.67 -10.99 -18.40
N ARG A 37 -13.22 -11.38 -17.24
CA ARG A 37 -12.77 -12.57 -16.50
C ARG A 37 -12.96 -13.87 -17.27
N GLN A 38 -14.08 -14.02 -17.97
CA GLN A 38 -14.39 -15.23 -18.73
C GLN A 38 -13.49 -15.35 -19.97
N CYS A 39 -13.24 -14.26 -20.67
CA CYS A 39 -12.44 -14.29 -21.90
C CYS A 39 -10.93 -14.32 -21.68
N CYS A 40 -10.43 -13.57 -20.70
CA CYS A 40 -8.97 -13.31 -20.54
C CYS A 40 -8.44 -13.65 -19.15
N GLY A 41 -9.18 -14.32 -18.29
CA GLY A 41 -8.83 -14.56 -16.89
C GLY A 41 -7.47 -15.21 -16.69
N TRP A 42 -7.08 -16.14 -17.56
CA TRP A 42 -5.79 -16.82 -17.49
C TRP A 42 -4.61 -15.86 -17.74
N TRP A 43 -4.71 -15.02 -18.76
CA TRP A 43 -3.71 -14.01 -19.07
C TRP A 43 -3.58 -12.95 -17.99
N LEU A 44 -4.72 -12.48 -17.47
CA LEU A 44 -4.77 -11.50 -16.39
C LEU A 44 -4.11 -12.03 -15.10
N ASN A 45 -4.35 -13.28 -14.75
CA ASN A 45 -3.68 -13.92 -13.61
C ASN A 45 -2.16 -14.05 -13.81
N LYS A 46 -1.71 -14.36 -15.01
CA LYS A 46 -0.27 -14.41 -15.33
C LYS A 46 0.40 -13.06 -15.17
N ILE A 47 -0.22 -12.01 -15.70
CA ILE A 47 0.29 -10.63 -15.59
C ILE A 47 0.36 -10.22 -14.11
N ASP A 48 -0.67 -10.51 -13.33
CA ASP A 48 -0.69 -10.22 -11.88
C ASP A 48 0.44 -10.93 -11.14
N GLY A 49 0.69 -12.21 -11.45
CA GLY A 49 1.81 -12.97 -10.89
C GLY A 49 3.18 -12.38 -11.24
N ILE A 50 3.39 -11.95 -12.49
CA ILE A 50 4.63 -11.29 -12.93
C ILE A 50 4.82 -9.97 -12.17
N CYS A 51 3.78 -9.16 -12.07
CA CYS A 51 3.83 -7.91 -11.32
C CYS A 51 4.20 -8.16 -9.84
N LEU A 52 3.60 -9.18 -9.22
CA LEU A 52 3.92 -9.55 -7.85
C LEU A 52 5.39 -9.97 -7.69
N ALA A 53 5.92 -10.76 -8.63
CA ALA A 53 7.33 -11.13 -8.64
C ALA A 53 8.25 -9.91 -8.72
N VAL A 54 7.95 -8.95 -9.60
CA VAL A 54 8.72 -7.70 -9.74
C VAL A 54 8.67 -6.90 -8.44
N PHE A 55 7.51 -6.77 -7.80
CA PHE A 55 7.38 -6.05 -6.54
C PHE A 55 8.14 -6.73 -5.40
N THR A 56 8.18 -8.06 -5.40
CA THR A 56 8.97 -8.82 -4.41
C THR A 56 10.46 -8.57 -4.59
N VAL A 57 10.95 -8.58 -5.83
CA VAL A 57 12.36 -8.27 -6.13
C VAL A 57 12.70 -6.83 -5.73
N GLU A 58 11.84 -5.86 -6.08
CA GLU A 58 12.01 -4.46 -5.66
C GLU A 58 12.11 -4.33 -4.14
N LEU A 59 11.19 -4.98 -3.41
CA LEU A 59 11.17 -4.95 -1.95
C LEU A 59 12.44 -5.57 -1.36
N THR A 60 12.87 -6.70 -1.90
CA THR A 60 14.11 -7.36 -1.47
C THR A 60 15.31 -6.46 -1.68
N LEU A 61 15.39 -5.79 -2.83
CA LEU A 61 16.45 -4.81 -3.11
C LEU A 61 16.42 -3.64 -2.12
N LYS A 62 15.23 -3.14 -1.77
CA LYS A 62 15.08 -2.08 -0.76
C LYS A 62 15.53 -2.56 0.62
N ILE A 63 15.15 -3.76 1.04
CA ILE A 63 15.56 -4.34 2.33
C ILE A 63 17.08 -4.44 2.40
N VAL A 64 17.71 -4.99 1.35
CA VAL A 64 19.18 -5.14 1.28
C VAL A 64 19.89 -3.77 1.23
N ALA A 65 19.31 -2.79 0.52
CA ALA A 65 19.88 -1.45 0.38
C ALA A 65 19.83 -0.63 1.67
N TYR A 66 18.71 -0.70 2.39
CA TYR A 66 18.45 0.12 3.58
C TYR A 66 18.70 -0.62 4.89
N ASN A 67 18.77 -1.97 4.89
CA ASN A 67 19.06 -2.81 6.05
C ASN A 67 18.34 -2.29 7.32
N ARG A 68 19.08 -1.92 8.36
CA ARG A 68 18.52 -1.42 9.64
C ARG A 68 17.73 -0.11 9.53
N SER A 69 17.95 0.67 8.47
CA SER A 69 17.19 1.90 8.21
C SER A 69 15.85 1.64 7.50
N PHE A 70 15.62 0.42 7.01
CA PHE A 70 14.38 0.05 6.32
C PHE A 70 13.14 0.26 7.22
N CYS A 71 13.21 -0.19 8.47
CA CYS A 71 12.10 -0.08 9.43
C CYS A 71 11.90 1.35 9.99
N LYS A 72 12.80 2.30 9.70
CA LYS A 72 12.63 3.69 10.14
C LYS A 72 11.65 4.47 9.27
N ASP A 73 11.50 4.06 8.02
CA ASP A 73 10.59 4.69 7.07
C ASP A 73 9.24 3.96 7.04
N PRO A 74 8.15 4.59 7.47
CA PRO A 74 6.82 3.97 7.50
C PRO A 74 6.35 3.52 6.11
N TRP A 75 6.81 4.17 5.05
CA TRP A 75 6.49 3.82 3.67
C TRP A 75 7.11 2.50 3.21
N ASN A 76 8.30 2.19 3.69
CA ASN A 76 8.94 0.91 3.41
C ASN A 76 8.23 -0.24 4.14
N ILE A 77 7.77 0.01 5.38
CA ILE A 77 6.95 -0.94 6.14
C ILE A 77 5.62 -1.17 5.43
N PHE A 78 4.98 -0.10 4.93
CA PHE A 78 3.75 -0.22 4.16
C PHE A 78 3.93 -1.06 2.90
N ASP A 79 4.99 -0.81 2.11
CA ASP A 79 5.35 -1.62 0.93
C ASP A 79 5.53 -3.10 1.31
N PHE A 80 6.17 -3.37 2.45
CA PHE A 80 6.35 -4.73 2.96
C PHE A 80 5.03 -5.41 3.29
N ILE A 81 4.14 -4.73 4.02
CA ILE A 81 2.82 -5.27 4.39
C ILE A 81 2.00 -5.60 3.15
N VAL A 82 1.96 -4.70 2.15
CA VAL A 82 1.22 -4.91 0.90
C VAL A 82 1.71 -6.15 0.16
N VAL A 83 3.02 -6.35 0.07
CA VAL A 83 3.59 -7.53 -0.58
C VAL A 83 3.36 -8.78 0.26
N ALA A 84 3.56 -8.74 1.57
CA ALA A 84 3.34 -9.88 2.47
C ALA A 84 1.89 -10.39 2.40
N VAL A 85 0.91 -9.49 2.48
CA VAL A 85 -0.52 -9.84 2.35
C VAL A 85 -0.82 -10.43 0.97
N SER A 86 -0.12 -9.98 -0.08
CA SER A 86 -0.29 -10.52 -1.43
C SER A 86 0.19 -11.96 -1.60
N PHE A 87 1.04 -12.44 -0.69
CA PHE A 87 1.52 -13.83 -0.67
C PHE A 87 0.59 -14.78 0.11
N VAL A 88 -0.36 -14.25 0.89
CA VAL A 88 -1.32 -15.11 1.60
C VAL A 88 -2.19 -15.83 0.57
N PRO A 89 -2.16 -17.17 0.51
CA PRO A 89 -2.98 -17.92 -0.44
C PRO A 89 -4.45 -17.72 -0.13
N ASP A 90 -5.29 -17.76 -1.17
CA ASP A 90 -6.76 -17.70 -1.08
C ASP A 90 -7.29 -18.98 -0.37
N CYS A 91 -7.00 -19.12 0.93
CA CYS A 91 -7.64 -20.15 1.75
C CYS A 91 -9.10 -19.76 1.91
N GLY A 92 -10.00 -20.57 1.38
CA GLY A 92 -11.43 -20.30 1.21
C GLY A 92 -12.22 -19.80 2.43
N MET A 93 -11.59 -19.75 3.62
CA MET A 93 -12.17 -19.28 4.85
C MET A 93 -12.21 -17.74 4.97
N PHE A 94 -11.40 -17.02 4.19
CA PHE A 94 -11.35 -15.56 4.23
C PHE A 94 -11.58 -14.97 2.83
N SER A 95 -12.83 -14.91 2.42
CA SER A 95 -13.26 -14.20 1.20
C SER A 95 -12.78 -12.75 1.17
N SER A 96 -12.53 -12.17 2.35
CA SER A 96 -11.99 -10.82 2.54
C SER A 96 -10.53 -10.65 2.07
N ILE A 97 -9.73 -11.71 1.99
CA ILE A 97 -8.33 -11.63 1.53
C ILE A 97 -8.26 -11.19 0.07
N ARG A 98 -9.29 -11.51 -0.72
CA ARG A 98 -9.41 -11.03 -2.11
C ARG A 98 -9.47 -9.50 -2.18
N LEU A 99 -10.05 -8.84 -1.15
CA LEU A 99 -10.11 -7.39 -1.06
C LEU A 99 -8.74 -6.77 -0.82
N PHE A 100 -7.83 -7.49 -0.17
CA PHE A 100 -6.47 -6.99 0.06
C PHE A 100 -5.62 -6.88 -1.22
N ARG A 101 -6.05 -7.49 -2.33
CA ARG A 101 -5.43 -7.23 -3.64
C ARG A 101 -5.55 -5.76 -4.03
N ILE A 102 -6.61 -5.07 -3.56
CA ILE A 102 -6.80 -3.62 -3.76
C ILE A 102 -5.66 -2.84 -3.10
N LEU A 103 -5.07 -3.34 -2.01
CA LEU A 103 -3.94 -2.69 -1.33
C LEU A 103 -2.73 -2.52 -2.26
N ARG A 104 -2.60 -3.34 -3.31
CA ARG A 104 -1.55 -3.17 -4.32
C ARG A 104 -1.67 -1.83 -5.05
N VAL A 105 -2.90 -1.34 -5.26
CA VAL A 105 -3.14 -0.03 -5.87
C VAL A 105 -2.62 1.08 -4.96
N PHE A 106 -2.73 0.91 -3.65
CA PHE A 106 -2.18 1.86 -2.68
C PHE A 106 -0.64 1.94 -2.70
N LYS A 107 0.05 0.95 -3.29
CA LYS A 107 1.49 1.04 -3.55
C LYS A 107 1.84 2.22 -4.48
N LEU A 108 0.90 2.66 -5.33
CA LEU A 108 1.01 3.91 -6.10
C LEU A 108 1.32 5.11 -5.21
N ILE A 109 0.72 5.15 -4.04
CA ILE A 109 0.89 6.23 -3.06
C ILE A 109 2.32 6.25 -2.53
N SER A 110 2.88 5.08 -2.22
CA SER A 110 4.26 4.97 -1.77
C SER A 110 5.28 5.28 -2.89
N GLY A 111 4.90 5.06 -4.15
CA GLY A 111 5.72 5.37 -5.32
C GLY A 111 5.83 6.86 -5.64
N ILE A 112 4.81 7.66 -5.35
CA ILE A 112 4.75 9.06 -5.70
C ILE A 112 5.13 9.94 -4.51
N ARG A 113 6.23 10.69 -4.63
CA ARG A 113 6.75 11.55 -3.54
C ARG A 113 5.71 12.56 -3.05
N HIS A 114 4.94 13.19 -3.93
CA HIS A 114 3.90 14.14 -3.56
C HIS A 114 2.78 13.52 -2.73
N MET A 115 2.35 12.31 -3.09
CA MET A 115 1.33 11.56 -2.34
C MET A 115 1.78 11.21 -0.92
N ARG A 116 3.06 10.86 -0.74
CA ARG A 116 3.64 10.61 0.58
C ARG A 116 3.57 11.86 1.48
N ILE A 117 3.84 13.05 0.93
CA ILE A 117 3.80 14.31 1.68
C ILE A 117 2.36 14.61 2.10
N ILE A 118 1.41 14.51 1.17
CA ILE A 118 -0.01 14.78 1.42
C ILE A 118 -0.55 13.83 2.50
N LEU A 119 -0.33 12.53 2.34
CA LEU A 119 -0.76 11.54 3.32
C LEU A 119 -0.07 11.72 4.68
N GLY A 120 1.22 12.04 4.68
CA GLY A 120 1.93 12.36 5.92
C GLY A 120 1.34 13.56 6.66
N ALA A 121 0.89 14.59 5.92
CA ALA A 121 0.18 15.72 6.49
C ALA A 121 -1.20 15.33 7.01
N MET A 122 -1.96 14.53 6.26
CA MET A 122 -3.27 14.04 6.70
C MET A 122 -3.18 13.20 7.97
N VAL A 123 -2.23 12.26 8.06
CA VAL A 123 -2.03 11.43 9.26
C VAL A 123 -1.67 12.28 10.47
N LYS A 124 -0.87 13.33 10.29
CA LYS A 124 -0.56 14.27 11.38
C LYS A 124 -1.81 15.04 11.83
N SER A 125 -2.68 15.43 10.90
CA SER A 125 -3.94 16.12 11.21
C SER A 125 -4.92 15.24 11.96
N VAL A 126 -4.98 13.93 11.65
CA VAL A 126 -5.84 12.96 12.36
C VAL A 126 -5.53 12.93 13.85
N LYS A 127 -4.26 13.04 14.24
CA LYS A 127 -3.87 13.09 15.66
C LYS A 127 -4.49 14.30 16.38
N GLY A 128 -4.51 15.46 15.73
CA GLY A 128 -5.18 16.65 16.27
C GLY A 128 -6.69 16.47 16.42
N ILE A 129 -7.34 15.89 15.40
CA ILE A 129 -8.78 15.61 15.40
C ILE A 129 -9.16 14.63 16.53
N LEU A 130 -8.36 13.58 16.74
CA LEU A 130 -8.59 12.63 17.83
C LEU A 130 -8.51 13.30 19.20
N TRP A 131 -7.54 14.17 19.45
CA TRP A 131 -7.45 14.93 20.69
C TRP A 131 -8.65 15.83 20.90
N THR A 132 -9.06 16.57 19.87
CA THR A 132 -10.24 17.44 19.93
C THR A 132 -11.52 16.63 20.16
N GLY A 133 -11.68 15.51 19.49
CA GLY A 133 -12.81 14.59 19.67
C GLY A 133 -12.90 14.02 21.10
N THR A 134 -11.76 13.59 21.65
CA THR A 134 -11.69 13.10 23.03
C THR A 134 -12.10 14.18 24.03
N LEU A 135 -11.63 15.42 23.83
CA LEU A 135 -11.96 16.55 24.68
C LEU A 135 -13.45 16.88 24.60
N LEU A 136 -14.04 16.82 23.43
CA LEU A 136 -15.48 17.06 23.21
C LEU A 136 -16.34 16.00 23.89
N VAL A 137 -15.96 14.73 23.79
CA VAL A 137 -16.63 13.62 24.48
C VAL A 137 -16.54 13.80 26.00
N LEU A 138 -15.39 14.21 26.52
CA LEU A 138 -15.18 14.43 27.95
C LEU A 138 -16.03 15.60 28.47
N ILE A 139 -16.10 16.70 27.74
CA ILE A 139 -16.96 17.84 28.09
C ILE A 139 -18.44 17.44 28.07
N SER A 140 -18.87 16.70 27.05
CA SER A 140 -20.25 16.21 26.95
C SER A 140 -20.61 15.30 28.10
N TYR A 141 -19.69 14.41 28.50
CA TYR A 141 -19.88 13.53 29.67
C TYR A 141 -20.02 14.31 30.98
N LEU A 142 -19.15 15.28 31.22
CA LEU A 142 -19.22 16.16 32.40
C LEU A 142 -20.52 16.97 32.44
N TRP A 143 -20.97 17.48 31.28
CA TRP A 143 -22.22 18.23 31.19
C TRP A 143 -23.43 17.36 31.59
N ILE A 144 -23.51 16.13 31.11
CA ILE A 144 -24.59 15.19 31.43
C ILE A 144 -24.58 14.85 32.94
N HIS A 145 -23.39 14.63 33.51
CA HIS A 145 -23.27 14.30 34.92
C HIS A 145 -23.57 15.48 35.86
N GLN A 146 -23.51 16.71 35.38
CA GLN A 146 -23.82 17.91 36.16
C GLN A 146 -25.31 18.25 36.16
N THR A 147 -26.09 17.64 35.24
CA THR A 147 -27.53 17.87 35.09
C THR A 147 -28.40 16.80 35.82
N GLU A 148 -27.77 15.78 36.39
CA GLU A 148 -28.42 14.84 37.33
C GLU A 148 -28.24 15.28 38.81
#